data_4c507f8c017805cde3b7addadf77af99
#
_entry.id   4c507f8c017805cde3b7addadf77af99
#
_cell.length_a   1.000
_cell.length_b   1.000
_cell.length_c   1.000
_cell.angle_alpha   90.00
_cell.angle_beta   90.00
_cell.angle_gamma   90.00
#
_symmetry.space_group_name_H-M   'P 1'
#
loop_
_entity.id
_entity.type
_entity.pdbx_description
1 polymer ?
#
loop_
_entity_poly.entity_id
_entity_poly.type
_entity_poly.pdbx_seq_one_letter_code
_entity_poly.pdbx_strand_id
1 'polypeptide(L)'
;GAGIGRYLRDKVLKRVVRFSNAEMDRFSTASLITRSTNDIQQIQMVSTMLRRIVAYAPILGIGGVLKVIKTGAGMGWVIALAIIVILGYVMVLVSAAMPKFKLMQKLVDNINLVSREILTGLSVIRAFGREKKEEERFDDANRSLTKTTLFTNRIMTFMMPGMMLIMNVLTISIVWVGAHRIDSGDMQVGAMTAFITYAMMIVMSFLMLTMLSIMLPRAAVAAERIDEVIVTES
;
A
#
# COMPACT_ATOMS: atom_id res chain seq x y z
N GLY A 1 15.28 10.04 -8.02
CA GLY A 1 13.88 10.50 -7.95
C GLY A 1 13.66 11.78 -8.75
N ALA A 2 14.27 12.90 -8.35
CA ALA A 2 14.06 14.20 -9.00
C ALA A 2 14.39 14.19 -10.50
N GLY A 3 15.48 13.56 -10.91
CA GLY A 3 15.86 13.46 -12.33
C GLY A 3 14.85 12.71 -13.19
N ILE A 4 14.23 11.65 -12.66
CA ILE A 4 13.17 10.91 -13.37
C ILE A 4 11.94 11.80 -13.55
N GLY A 5 11.52 12.51 -12.50
CA GLY A 5 10.37 13.41 -12.59
C GLY A 5 10.60 14.55 -13.59
N ARG A 6 11.81 15.14 -13.61
CA ARG A 6 12.17 16.16 -14.59
C ARG A 6 12.15 15.60 -16.01
N TYR A 7 12.76 14.44 -16.24
CA TYR A 7 12.79 13.80 -17.56
C TYR A 7 11.38 13.46 -18.09
N LEU A 8 10.53 12.89 -17.24
CA LEU A 8 9.17 12.55 -17.64
C LEU A 8 8.32 13.80 -17.93
N ARG A 9 8.42 14.85 -17.11
CA ARG A 9 7.71 16.12 -17.37
C ARG A 9 8.13 16.74 -18.69
N ASP A 10 9.45 16.82 -18.95
CA ASP A 10 9.96 17.35 -20.21
C ASP A 10 9.46 16.55 -21.40
N LYS A 11 9.47 15.22 -21.31
CA LYS A 11 9.03 14.33 -22.38
C LYS A 11 7.53 14.42 -22.65
N VAL A 12 6.70 14.44 -21.59
CA VAL A 12 5.26 14.62 -21.68
C VAL A 12 4.93 15.99 -22.26
N LEU A 13 5.53 17.06 -21.75
CA LEU A 13 5.28 18.42 -22.22
C LEU A 13 5.63 18.59 -23.71
N LYS A 14 6.81 18.10 -24.12
CA LYS A 14 7.24 18.15 -25.52
C LYS A 14 6.28 17.38 -26.44
N ARG A 15 5.67 16.31 -25.93
CA ARG A 15 4.71 15.52 -26.73
C ARG A 15 3.36 16.23 -26.80
N VAL A 16 2.82 16.70 -25.69
CA VAL A 16 1.54 17.39 -25.61
C VAL A 16 1.51 18.66 -26.45
N VAL A 17 2.60 19.44 -26.48
CA VAL A 17 2.71 20.66 -27.32
C VAL A 17 2.65 20.34 -28.83
N ARG A 18 2.91 19.10 -29.25
CA ARG A 18 2.83 18.66 -30.63
C ARG A 18 1.49 18.00 -31.00
N PHE A 19 0.59 17.82 -30.04
CA PHE A 19 -0.70 17.22 -30.28
C PHE A 19 -1.56 18.08 -31.19
N SER A 20 -2.25 17.42 -32.14
CA SER A 20 -3.33 18.03 -32.92
C SER A 20 -4.63 18.11 -32.09
N ASN A 21 -5.66 18.74 -32.65
CA ASN A 21 -6.96 18.79 -31.98
C ASN A 21 -7.56 17.42 -31.72
N ALA A 22 -7.29 16.44 -32.58
CA ALA A 22 -7.82 15.08 -32.43
C ALA A 22 -7.24 14.37 -31.18
N GLU A 23 -5.93 14.49 -30.93
CA GLU A 23 -5.30 13.93 -29.73
C GLU A 23 -5.72 14.72 -28.47
N MET A 24 -5.89 16.03 -28.57
CA MET A 24 -6.39 16.86 -27.47
C MET A 24 -7.83 16.52 -27.07
N ASP A 25 -8.67 16.13 -28.02
CA ASP A 25 -10.03 15.63 -27.76
C ASP A 25 -10.03 14.22 -27.15
N ARG A 26 -9.09 13.35 -27.56
CA ARG A 26 -8.92 12.02 -27.01
C ARG A 26 -8.46 12.05 -25.53
N PHE A 27 -7.50 12.92 -25.23
CA PHE A 27 -7.00 13.13 -23.89
C PHE A 27 -7.58 14.42 -23.34
N SER A 28 -8.63 14.43 -22.59
CA SER A 28 -9.15 15.67 -22.01
C SER A 28 -8.05 16.50 -21.30
N THR A 29 -8.12 17.81 -21.35
CA THR A 29 -7.14 18.71 -20.72
C THR A 29 -6.92 18.38 -19.24
N ALA A 30 -8.00 18.07 -18.51
CA ALA A 30 -7.92 17.66 -17.10
C ALA A 30 -7.09 16.37 -16.92
N SER A 31 -7.23 15.39 -17.84
CA SER A 31 -6.44 14.16 -17.81
C SER A 31 -4.96 14.43 -18.09
N LEU A 32 -4.62 15.28 -19.06
CA LEU A 32 -3.23 15.65 -19.36
C LEU A 32 -2.56 16.39 -18.21
N ILE A 33 -3.28 17.27 -17.52
CA ILE A 33 -2.79 17.92 -16.30
C ILE A 33 -2.50 16.90 -15.22
N THR A 34 -3.40 15.96 -14.96
CA THR A 34 -3.22 14.91 -13.95
C THR A 34 -2.02 14.02 -14.28
N ARG A 35 -1.86 13.62 -15.54
CA ARG A 35 -0.73 12.78 -16.02
C ARG A 35 0.60 13.52 -15.90
N SER A 36 0.64 14.81 -16.20
CA SER A 36 1.87 15.63 -16.12
C SER A 36 2.25 16.04 -14.70
N THR A 37 1.33 15.97 -13.75
CA THR A 37 1.56 16.37 -12.34
C THR A 37 1.54 15.18 -11.41
N ASN A 38 0.36 14.68 -11.09
CA ASN A 38 0.13 13.66 -10.06
C ASN A 38 0.73 12.29 -10.45
N ASP A 39 0.51 11.83 -11.67
CA ASP A 39 1.00 10.52 -12.11
C ASP A 39 2.53 10.49 -12.16
N ILE A 40 3.18 11.57 -12.64
CA ILE A 40 4.64 11.70 -12.61
C ILE A 40 5.16 11.76 -11.17
N GLN A 41 4.49 12.49 -10.28
CA GLN A 41 4.87 12.55 -8.87
C GLN A 41 4.77 11.17 -8.21
N GLN A 42 3.77 10.39 -8.55
CA GLN A 42 3.59 9.03 -8.04
C GLN A 42 4.72 8.10 -8.52
N ILE A 43 5.08 8.14 -9.81
CA ILE A 43 6.24 7.40 -10.33
C ILE A 43 7.54 7.83 -9.66
N GLN A 44 7.74 9.13 -9.49
CA GLN A 44 8.91 9.68 -8.82
C GLN A 44 9.04 9.17 -7.37
N MET A 45 7.94 9.18 -6.62
CA MET A 45 7.88 8.71 -5.24
C MET A 45 8.20 7.20 -5.16
N VAL A 46 7.50 6.40 -5.96
CA VAL A 46 7.70 4.95 -5.97
C VAL A 46 9.09 4.57 -6.47
N SER A 47 9.61 5.22 -7.50
CA SER A 47 10.98 4.99 -7.99
C SER A 47 12.05 5.31 -6.93
N THR A 48 11.81 6.32 -6.09
CA THR A 48 12.72 6.65 -4.98
C THR A 48 12.63 5.61 -3.87
N MET A 49 11.41 5.22 -3.49
CA MET A 49 11.16 4.18 -2.49
C MET A 49 11.66 2.81 -2.95
N LEU A 50 11.40 2.44 -4.21
CA LEU A 50 11.82 1.17 -4.78
C LEU A 50 13.34 1.00 -4.67
N ARG A 51 14.12 1.99 -5.08
CA ARG A 51 15.59 1.92 -4.96
C ARG A 51 16.05 1.79 -3.52
N ARG A 52 15.40 2.50 -2.61
CA ARG A 52 15.71 2.44 -1.19
C ARG A 52 15.35 1.08 -0.60
N ILE A 53 14.16 0.55 -0.88
CA ILE A 53 13.66 -0.71 -0.33
C ILE A 53 14.40 -1.90 -0.96
N VAL A 54 14.60 -1.92 -2.28
CA VAL A 54 15.32 -2.99 -2.98
C VAL A 54 16.78 -3.09 -2.52
N ALA A 55 17.41 -1.98 -2.16
CA ALA A 55 18.75 -2.04 -1.58
C ALA A 55 18.72 -2.40 -0.08
N TYR A 56 17.85 -1.79 0.69
CA TYR A 56 17.89 -1.84 2.16
C TYR A 56 17.23 -3.09 2.74
N ALA A 57 16.07 -3.50 2.21
CA ALA A 57 15.33 -4.64 2.75
C ALA A 57 16.07 -5.99 2.60
N PRO A 58 16.69 -6.33 1.45
CA PRO A 58 17.50 -7.55 1.36
C PRO A 58 18.74 -7.51 2.26
N ILE A 59 19.41 -6.37 2.37
CA ILE A 59 20.59 -6.23 3.24
C ILE A 59 20.18 -6.46 4.70
N LEU A 60 19.10 -5.86 5.17
CA LEU A 60 18.60 -6.07 6.53
C LEU A 60 18.07 -7.47 6.75
N GLY A 61 17.27 -8.00 5.81
CA GLY A 61 16.66 -9.32 5.93
C GLY A 61 17.71 -10.43 5.86
N ILE A 62 18.49 -10.48 4.79
CA ILE A 62 19.53 -11.52 4.59
C ILE A 62 20.65 -11.33 5.61
N GLY A 63 21.09 -10.08 5.84
CA GLY A 63 22.14 -9.78 6.82
C GLY A 63 21.73 -10.18 8.23
N GLY A 64 20.46 -9.92 8.61
CA GLY A 64 19.88 -10.34 9.89
C GLY A 64 19.87 -11.86 10.02
N VAL A 65 19.37 -12.58 9.01
CA VAL A 65 19.34 -14.06 9.00
C VAL A 65 20.74 -14.66 9.09
N LEU A 66 21.69 -14.15 8.31
CA LEU A 66 23.08 -14.63 8.34
C LEU A 66 23.73 -14.40 9.71
N LYS A 67 23.46 -13.26 10.34
CA LYS A 67 23.95 -12.96 11.70
C LYS A 67 23.33 -13.88 12.74
N VAL A 68 22.03 -14.14 12.66
CA VAL A 68 21.33 -15.09 13.52
C VAL A 68 21.95 -16.50 13.43
N ILE A 69 22.20 -16.98 12.22
CA ILE A 69 22.84 -18.30 11.99
C ILE A 69 24.25 -18.32 12.56
N LYS A 70 25.04 -17.27 12.35
CA LYS A 70 26.44 -17.18 12.84
C LYS A 70 26.53 -17.03 14.36
N THR A 71 25.54 -16.47 15.02
CA THR A 71 25.51 -16.32 16.47
C THR A 71 25.43 -17.67 17.20
N GLY A 72 25.11 -18.77 16.45
CA GLY A 72 25.21 -20.14 16.96
C GLY A 72 24.25 -20.49 18.11
N ALA A 73 23.38 -19.57 18.47
CA ALA A 73 22.51 -19.68 19.65
C ALA A 73 21.41 -20.76 19.52
N GLY A 74 21.33 -21.50 18.42
CA GLY A 74 20.29 -22.52 18.19
C GLY A 74 18.85 -21.97 18.25
N MET A 75 18.69 -20.65 18.22
CA MET A 75 17.39 -19.95 18.35
C MET A 75 16.80 -19.52 17.00
N GLY A 76 17.39 -19.93 15.88
CA GLY A 76 16.92 -19.57 14.52
C GLY A 76 15.47 -19.98 14.27
N TRP A 77 15.00 -21.05 14.90
CA TRP A 77 13.62 -21.50 14.82
C TRP A 77 12.60 -20.47 15.36
N VAL A 78 12.97 -19.68 16.39
CA VAL A 78 12.11 -18.61 16.94
C VAL A 78 11.86 -17.54 15.88
N ILE A 79 12.91 -17.15 15.14
CA ILE A 79 12.78 -16.18 14.05
C ILE A 79 12.00 -16.76 12.87
N ALA A 80 12.29 -18.02 12.50
CA ALA A 80 11.55 -18.70 11.44
C ALA A 80 10.05 -18.75 11.76
N LEU A 81 9.69 -19.10 13.00
CA LEU A 81 8.31 -19.10 13.46
C LEU A 81 7.70 -17.69 13.39
N ALA A 82 8.43 -16.68 13.85
CA ALA A 82 7.96 -15.27 13.79
C ALA A 82 7.70 -14.82 12.35
N ILE A 83 8.59 -15.16 11.41
CA ILE A 83 8.39 -14.84 9.98
C ILE A 83 7.12 -15.52 9.45
N ILE A 84 6.90 -16.80 9.76
CA ILE A 84 5.70 -17.54 9.34
C ILE A 84 4.44 -16.88 9.92
N VAL A 85 4.47 -16.50 11.19
CA VAL A 85 3.33 -15.83 11.86
C VAL A 85 3.06 -14.46 11.22
N ILE A 86 4.10 -13.67 10.94
CA ILE A 86 3.96 -12.36 10.27
C ILE A 86 3.37 -12.51 8.87
N LEU A 87 3.92 -13.42 8.08
CA LEU A 87 3.43 -13.67 6.72
C LEU A 87 1.96 -14.15 6.74
N GLY A 88 1.65 -15.08 7.64
CA GLY A 88 0.27 -15.56 7.84
C GLY A 88 -0.66 -14.43 8.25
N TYR A 89 -0.26 -13.60 9.21
CA TYR A 89 -1.04 -12.46 9.68
C TYR A 89 -1.31 -11.44 8.57
N VAL A 90 -0.26 -11.04 7.84
CA VAL A 90 -0.39 -10.11 6.70
C VAL A 90 -1.27 -10.70 5.60
N MET A 91 -1.07 -11.99 5.27
CA MET A 91 -1.87 -12.68 4.26
C MET A 91 -3.35 -12.71 4.63
N VAL A 92 -3.70 -13.01 5.88
CA VAL A 92 -5.08 -13.01 6.38
C VAL A 92 -5.70 -11.61 6.26
N LEU A 93 -5.00 -10.57 6.72
CA LEU A 93 -5.51 -9.20 6.64
C LEU A 93 -5.70 -8.73 5.20
N VAL A 94 -4.73 -8.99 4.33
CA VAL A 94 -4.80 -8.59 2.92
C VAL A 94 -5.90 -9.34 2.19
N SER A 95 -6.02 -10.65 2.40
CA SER A 95 -7.08 -11.47 1.76
C SER A 95 -8.48 -11.05 2.21
N ALA A 96 -8.65 -10.64 3.47
CA ALA A 96 -9.92 -10.12 3.98
C ALA A 96 -10.23 -8.70 3.47
N ALA A 97 -9.21 -7.84 3.33
CA ALA A 97 -9.40 -6.45 2.92
C ALA A 97 -9.55 -6.28 1.40
N MET A 98 -8.80 -7.04 0.59
CA MET A 98 -8.74 -6.87 -0.86
C MET A 98 -10.12 -6.95 -1.57
N PRO A 99 -10.99 -7.94 -1.30
CA PRO A 99 -12.32 -7.98 -1.91
C PRO A 99 -13.19 -6.80 -1.49
N LYS A 100 -13.01 -6.30 -0.27
CA LYS A 100 -13.74 -5.13 0.25
C LYS A 100 -13.25 -3.82 -0.38
N PHE A 101 -11.96 -3.68 -0.68
CA PHE A 101 -11.45 -2.55 -1.44
C PHE A 101 -12.05 -2.50 -2.86
N LYS A 102 -12.15 -3.64 -3.53
CA LYS A 102 -12.80 -3.71 -4.85
C LYS A 102 -14.30 -3.36 -4.78
N LEU A 103 -14.99 -3.84 -3.74
CA LEU A 103 -16.39 -3.49 -3.51
C LEU A 103 -16.56 -2.01 -3.20
N MET A 104 -15.69 -1.44 -2.36
CA MET A 104 -15.70 -0.01 -2.01
C MET A 104 -15.60 0.86 -3.26
N GLN A 105 -14.73 0.50 -4.22
CA GLN A 105 -14.62 1.24 -5.48
C GLN A 105 -15.94 1.25 -6.25
N LYS A 106 -16.61 0.09 -6.39
CA LYS A 106 -17.92 0.01 -7.04
C LYS A 106 -19.00 0.84 -6.32
N LEU A 107 -18.94 0.88 -4.99
CA LEU A 107 -19.89 1.68 -4.20
C LEU A 107 -19.63 3.20 -4.33
N VAL A 108 -18.37 3.61 -4.46
CA VAL A 108 -18.01 4.99 -4.79
C VAL A 108 -18.55 5.38 -6.17
N ASP A 109 -18.39 4.51 -7.16
CA ASP A 109 -18.93 4.76 -8.50
C ASP A 109 -20.46 4.89 -8.48
N ASN A 110 -21.14 4.02 -7.68
CA ASN A 110 -22.59 4.06 -7.53
C ASN A 110 -23.07 5.35 -6.85
N ILE A 111 -22.43 5.81 -5.76
CA ILE A 111 -22.83 7.06 -5.09
C ILE A 111 -22.60 8.28 -6.00
N ASN A 112 -21.51 8.27 -6.80
CA ASN A 112 -21.26 9.30 -7.79
C ASN A 112 -22.33 9.33 -8.90
N LEU A 113 -22.78 8.14 -9.35
CA LEU A 113 -23.87 8.02 -10.33
C LEU A 113 -25.17 8.59 -9.76
N VAL A 114 -25.60 8.16 -8.57
CA VAL A 114 -26.80 8.64 -7.89
C VAL A 114 -26.74 10.14 -7.69
N SER A 115 -25.60 10.67 -7.21
CA SER A 115 -25.41 12.12 -7.03
C SER A 115 -25.55 12.89 -8.34
N ARG A 116 -24.97 12.37 -9.43
CA ARG A 116 -25.05 13.00 -10.75
C ARG A 116 -26.49 13.01 -11.28
N GLU A 117 -27.21 11.90 -11.15
CA GLU A 117 -28.61 11.79 -11.56
C GLU A 117 -29.50 12.78 -10.80
N ILE A 118 -29.33 12.88 -9.46
CA ILE A 118 -30.07 13.86 -8.64
C ILE A 118 -29.77 15.29 -9.07
N LEU A 119 -28.49 15.65 -9.25
CA LEU A 119 -28.10 17.00 -9.64
C LEU A 119 -28.59 17.38 -11.04
N THR A 120 -28.52 16.43 -11.99
CA THR A 120 -28.99 16.68 -13.36
C THR A 120 -30.50 16.71 -13.44
N GLY A 121 -31.22 15.90 -12.66
CA GLY A 121 -32.66 15.79 -12.63
C GLY A 121 -33.36 16.67 -11.60
N LEU A 122 -32.66 17.60 -10.94
CA LEU A 122 -33.17 18.35 -9.78
C LEU A 122 -34.48 19.08 -10.04
N SER A 123 -34.62 19.70 -11.20
CA SER A 123 -35.87 20.41 -11.61
C SER A 123 -37.06 19.45 -11.74
N VAL A 124 -36.83 18.27 -12.30
CA VAL A 124 -37.85 17.24 -12.47
C VAL A 124 -38.24 16.63 -11.11
N ILE A 125 -37.25 16.32 -10.25
CA ILE A 125 -37.46 15.78 -8.90
C ILE A 125 -38.36 16.74 -8.12
N ARG A 126 -38.11 18.07 -8.16
CA ARG A 126 -38.92 19.11 -7.50
C ARG A 126 -40.30 19.24 -8.11
N ALA A 127 -40.40 19.18 -9.45
CA ALA A 127 -41.70 19.30 -10.12
C ALA A 127 -42.67 18.15 -9.77
N PHE A 128 -42.12 16.95 -9.49
CA PHE A 128 -42.90 15.78 -9.12
C PHE A 128 -42.94 15.49 -7.61
N GLY A 129 -42.34 16.33 -6.76
CA GLY A 129 -42.33 16.16 -5.30
C GLY A 129 -41.66 14.88 -4.84
N ARG A 130 -40.58 14.44 -5.54
CA ARG A 130 -39.90 13.18 -5.27
C ARG A 130 -38.61 13.30 -4.46
N GLU A 131 -38.36 14.45 -3.84
CA GLU A 131 -37.15 14.74 -3.08
C GLU A 131 -36.86 13.69 -2.04
N LYS A 132 -37.86 13.30 -1.24
CA LYS A 132 -37.72 12.31 -0.18
C LYS A 132 -37.28 10.95 -0.71
N LYS A 133 -37.79 10.53 -1.87
CA LYS A 133 -37.44 9.25 -2.48
C LYS A 133 -36.00 9.23 -2.98
N GLU A 134 -35.52 10.33 -3.56
CA GLU A 134 -34.14 10.44 -4.02
C GLU A 134 -33.18 10.60 -2.83
N GLU A 135 -33.60 11.23 -1.74
CA GLU A 135 -32.85 11.29 -0.49
C GLU A 135 -32.67 9.90 0.11
N GLU A 136 -33.73 9.09 0.19
CA GLU A 136 -33.68 7.69 0.64
C GLU A 136 -32.75 6.85 -0.23
N ARG A 137 -32.80 7.01 -1.56
CA ARG A 137 -31.91 6.33 -2.51
C ARG A 137 -30.45 6.70 -2.31
N PHE A 138 -30.17 7.97 -2.08
CA PHE A 138 -28.82 8.45 -1.77
C PHE A 138 -28.34 7.91 -0.42
N ASP A 139 -29.17 7.94 0.62
CA ASP A 139 -28.82 7.44 1.95
C ASP A 139 -28.51 5.93 1.92
N ASP A 140 -29.26 5.13 1.16
CA ASP A 140 -28.99 3.70 0.99
C ASP A 140 -27.63 3.44 0.32
N ALA A 141 -27.31 4.19 -0.73
CA ALA A 141 -26.00 4.12 -1.39
C ALA A 141 -24.87 4.54 -0.44
N ASN A 142 -25.05 5.65 0.27
CA ASN A 142 -24.11 6.17 1.26
C ASN A 142 -23.91 5.20 2.43
N ARG A 143 -24.97 4.63 2.95
CA ARG A 143 -24.92 3.65 4.04
C ARG A 143 -24.15 2.39 3.64
N SER A 144 -24.35 1.91 2.42
CA SER A 144 -23.60 0.76 1.87
C SER A 144 -22.12 1.04 1.74
N LEU A 145 -21.75 2.21 1.21
CA LEU A 145 -20.37 2.67 1.14
C LEU A 145 -19.76 2.82 2.55
N THR A 146 -20.47 3.49 3.46
CA THR A 146 -20.00 3.72 4.83
C THR A 146 -19.73 2.40 5.58
N LYS A 147 -20.65 1.43 5.50
CA LYS A 147 -20.46 0.10 6.13
C LYS A 147 -19.22 -0.61 5.59
N THR A 148 -19.04 -0.60 4.26
CA THR A 148 -17.90 -1.26 3.62
C THR A 148 -16.59 -0.56 3.98
N THR A 149 -16.55 0.77 3.94
CA THR A 149 -15.39 1.59 4.32
C THR A 149 -15.02 1.38 5.79
N LEU A 150 -16.01 1.37 6.69
CA LEU A 150 -15.81 1.14 8.11
C LEU A 150 -15.20 -0.24 8.38
N PHE A 151 -15.71 -1.28 7.73
CA PHE A 151 -15.18 -2.63 7.86
C PHE A 151 -13.74 -2.72 7.36
N THR A 152 -13.46 -2.15 6.18
CA THR A 152 -12.11 -2.14 5.59
C THR A 152 -11.12 -1.37 6.48
N ASN A 153 -11.52 -0.20 6.98
CA ASN A 153 -10.68 0.60 7.86
C ASN A 153 -10.42 -0.12 9.20
N ARG A 154 -11.42 -0.81 9.77
CA ARG A 154 -11.23 -1.61 10.99
C ARG A 154 -10.19 -2.71 10.78
N ILE A 155 -10.25 -3.46 9.68
CA ILE A 155 -9.25 -4.48 9.36
C ILE A 155 -7.86 -3.84 9.25
N MET A 156 -7.73 -2.73 8.53
CA MET A 156 -6.44 -2.04 8.38
C MET A 156 -5.92 -1.45 9.70
N THR A 157 -6.81 -0.98 10.56
CA THR A 157 -6.44 -0.47 11.88
C THR A 157 -5.83 -1.58 12.77
N PHE A 158 -6.28 -2.83 12.63
CA PHE A 158 -5.68 -3.95 13.36
C PHE A 158 -4.25 -4.29 12.91
N MET A 159 -3.83 -3.84 11.75
CA MET A 159 -2.50 -4.16 11.21
C MET A 159 -1.37 -3.74 12.16
N MET A 160 -1.40 -2.50 12.66
CA MET A 160 -0.36 -1.99 13.56
C MET A 160 -0.38 -2.65 14.95
N PRO A 161 -1.51 -2.71 15.68
CA PRO A 161 -1.57 -3.40 16.97
C PRO A 161 -1.19 -4.86 16.90
N GLY A 162 -1.62 -5.58 15.87
CA GLY A 162 -1.26 -6.98 15.68
C GLY A 162 0.22 -7.18 15.41
N MET A 163 0.84 -6.33 14.59
CA MET A 163 2.28 -6.36 14.39
C MET A 163 3.04 -6.05 15.68
N MET A 164 2.60 -5.07 16.47
CA MET A 164 3.19 -4.79 17.78
C MET A 164 3.06 -5.98 18.72
N LEU A 165 1.91 -6.65 18.74
CA LEU A 165 1.72 -7.85 19.55
C LEU A 165 2.69 -8.95 19.13
N ILE A 166 2.82 -9.24 17.84
CA ILE A 166 3.77 -10.24 17.31
C ILE A 166 5.20 -9.88 17.72
N MET A 167 5.58 -8.60 17.59
CA MET A 167 6.92 -8.13 17.99
C MET A 167 7.19 -8.30 19.48
N ASN A 168 6.23 -7.97 20.35
CA ASN A 168 6.36 -8.15 21.77
C ASN A 168 6.44 -9.62 22.17
N VAL A 169 5.58 -10.47 21.59
CA VAL A 169 5.62 -11.92 21.82
C VAL A 169 6.96 -12.50 21.35
N LEU A 170 7.46 -12.07 20.18
CA LEU A 170 8.78 -12.46 19.68
C LEU A 170 9.89 -12.06 20.67
N THR A 171 9.87 -10.83 21.16
CA THR A 171 10.87 -10.34 22.12
C THR A 171 10.82 -11.14 23.41
N ILE A 172 9.64 -11.39 23.97
CA ILE A 172 9.46 -12.20 25.18
C ILE A 172 9.96 -13.63 24.93
N SER A 173 9.65 -14.22 23.79
CA SER A 173 10.10 -15.56 23.42
C SER A 173 11.63 -15.66 23.32
N ILE A 174 12.27 -14.65 22.74
CA ILE A 174 13.73 -14.56 22.65
C ILE A 174 14.35 -14.44 24.04
N VAL A 175 13.77 -13.57 24.90
CA VAL A 175 14.27 -13.40 26.27
C VAL A 175 14.09 -14.67 27.09
N TRP A 176 12.93 -15.32 26.98
CA TRP A 176 12.63 -16.56 27.69
C TRP A 176 13.59 -17.70 27.30
N VAL A 177 13.70 -17.99 26.01
CA VAL A 177 14.58 -19.04 25.51
C VAL A 177 16.05 -18.68 25.74
N GLY A 178 16.40 -17.39 25.55
CA GLY A 178 17.76 -16.89 25.76
C GLY A 178 18.19 -16.97 27.23
N ALA A 179 17.31 -16.64 28.17
CA ALA A 179 17.60 -16.76 29.60
C ALA A 179 17.94 -18.21 30.02
N HIS A 180 17.17 -19.18 29.54
CA HIS A 180 17.46 -20.60 29.81
C HIS A 180 18.80 -21.04 29.21
N ARG A 181 19.18 -20.51 28.04
CA ARG A 181 20.47 -20.82 27.40
C ARG A 181 21.64 -20.10 28.06
N ILE A 182 21.42 -18.94 28.66
CA ILE A 182 22.43 -18.23 29.45
C ILE A 182 22.69 -19.01 30.77
N ASP A 183 21.61 -19.50 31.37
CA ASP A 183 21.69 -20.29 32.60
C ASP A 183 22.43 -21.63 32.39
N SER A 184 22.22 -22.28 31.22
CA SER A 184 22.95 -23.48 30.80
C SER A 184 24.39 -23.22 30.35
N GLY A 185 24.84 -21.99 30.24
CA GLY A 185 26.17 -21.60 29.77
C GLY A 185 26.36 -21.60 28.25
N ASP A 186 25.29 -21.88 27.47
CA ASP A 186 25.35 -21.99 26.00
C ASP A 186 25.29 -20.63 25.30
N MET A 187 24.99 -19.54 26.02
CA MET A 187 24.80 -18.22 25.42
C MET A 187 25.27 -17.09 26.35
N GLN A 188 25.79 -16.03 25.78
CA GLN A 188 26.12 -14.78 26.49
C GLN A 188 24.97 -13.78 26.39
N VAL A 189 24.80 -12.92 27.40
CA VAL A 189 23.80 -11.86 27.43
C VAL A 189 23.90 -10.92 26.21
N GLY A 190 25.13 -10.61 25.78
CA GLY A 190 25.37 -9.81 24.57
C GLY A 190 24.84 -10.45 23.29
N ALA A 191 24.93 -11.79 23.19
CA ALA A 191 24.37 -12.54 22.07
C ALA A 191 22.84 -12.48 22.04
N MET A 192 22.16 -12.56 23.20
CA MET A 192 20.71 -12.41 23.32
C MET A 192 20.25 -11.02 22.86
N THR A 193 20.92 -9.97 23.29
CA THR A 193 20.61 -8.57 22.90
C THR A 193 20.82 -8.35 21.40
N ALA A 194 21.91 -8.90 20.84
CA ALA A 194 22.16 -8.86 19.40
C ALA A 194 21.07 -9.61 18.63
N PHE A 195 20.62 -10.75 19.15
CA PHE A 195 19.56 -11.55 18.54
C PHE A 195 18.21 -10.80 18.47
N ILE A 196 17.83 -10.11 19.54
CA ILE A 196 16.64 -9.22 19.54
C ILE A 196 16.77 -8.16 18.45
N THR A 197 17.95 -7.52 18.35
CA THR A 197 18.19 -6.48 17.33
C THR A 197 18.06 -7.06 15.91
N TYR A 198 18.62 -8.23 15.64
CA TYR A 198 18.53 -8.87 14.34
C TYR A 198 17.10 -9.32 14.02
N ALA A 199 16.34 -9.82 14.99
CA ALA A 199 14.94 -10.15 14.85
C ALA A 199 14.12 -8.91 14.44
N MET A 200 14.33 -7.78 15.10
CA MET A 200 13.73 -6.50 14.77
C MET A 200 14.05 -6.06 13.32
N MET A 201 15.32 -6.17 12.91
CA MET A 201 15.75 -5.82 11.55
C MET A 201 15.06 -6.69 10.49
N ILE A 202 14.93 -7.99 10.74
CA ILE A 202 14.25 -8.93 9.84
C ILE A 202 12.77 -8.55 9.71
N VAL A 203 12.07 -8.32 10.83
CA VAL A 203 10.65 -7.94 10.80
C VAL A 203 10.45 -6.62 10.07
N MET A 204 11.29 -5.62 10.31
CA MET A 204 11.24 -4.33 9.60
C MET A 204 11.46 -4.49 8.09
N SER A 205 12.33 -5.41 7.66
CA SER A 205 12.54 -5.68 6.22
C SER A 205 11.27 -6.25 5.57
N PHE A 206 10.55 -7.14 6.24
CA PHE A 206 9.26 -7.67 5.76
C PHE A 206 8.18 -6.60 5.69
N LEU A 207 8.09 -5.70 6.68
CA LEU A 207 7.16 -4.57 6.66
C LEU A 207 7.43 -3.64 5.47
N MET A 208 8.70 -3.34 5.19
CA MET A 208 9.07 -2.55 4.02
C MET A 208 8.67 -3.22 2.70
N LEU A 209 8.88 -4.52 2.57
CA LEU A 209 8.47 -5.28 1.37
C LEU A 209 6.95 -5.30 1.20
N THR A 210 6.20 -5.45 2.30
CA THR A 210 4.73 -5.39 2.27
C THR A 210 4.24 -4.03 1.81
N MET A 211 4.84 -2.94 2.29
CA MET A 211 4.48 -1.58 1.88
C MET A 211 4.74 -1.35 0.38
N LEU A 212 5.85 -1.90 -0.13
CA LEU A 212 6.17 -1.84 -1.56
C LEU A 212 5.11 -2.56 -2.41
N SER A 213 4.65 -3.74 -1.97
CA SER A 213 3.63 -4.53 -2.68
C SER A 213 2.29 -3.79 -2.84
N ILE A 214 1.97 -2.86 -1.93
CA ILE A 214 0.75 -2.02 -2.02
C ILE A 214 0.97 -0.83 -2.97
N MET A 215 2.16 -0.27 -3.00
CA MET A 215 2.46 0.93 -3.78
C MET A 215 2.77 0.63 -5.25
N LEU A 216 3.37 -0.53 -5.54
CA LEU A 216 3.82 -0.90 -6.88
C LEU A 216 2.69 -0.93 -7.94
N PRO A 217 1.50 -1.51 -7.67
CA PRO A 217 0.39 -1.51 -8.63
C PRO A 217 -0.10 -0.11 -9.00
N ARG A 218 -0.11 0.82 -8.05
CA ARG A 218 -0.51 2.22 -8.31
C ARG A 218 0.47 2.92 -9.25
N ALA A 219 1.76 2.72 -9.03
CA ALA A 219 2.79 3.27 -9.90
C ALA A 219 2.77 2.64 -11.29
N ALA A 220 2.46 1.35 -11.40
CA ALA A 220 2.31 0.68 -12.68
C ALA A 220 1.20 1.31 -13.54
N VAL A 221 0.03 1.55 -12.95
CA VAL A 221 -1.08 2.23 -13.63
C VAL A 221 -0.70 3.66 -14.04
N ALA A 222 -0.03 4.40 -13.15
CA ALA A 222 0.45 5.75 -13.47
C ALA A 222 1.48 5.74 -14.62
N ALA A 223 2.36 4.75 -14.64
CA ALA A 223 3.35 4.57 -15.71
C ALA A 223 2.68 4.27 -17.06
N GLU A 224 1.70 3.37 -17.08
CA GLU A 224 0.92 3.01 -18.28
C GLU A 224 0.20 4.24 -18.85
N ARG A 225 -0.44 5.05 -18.01
CA ARG A 225 -1.11 6.29 -18.42
C ARG A 225 -0.16 7.35 -19.00
N ILE A 226 1.05 7.43 -18.48
CA ILE A 226 2.09 8.34 -18.99
C ILE A 226 2.66 7.80 -20.31
N ASP A 227 2.89 6.49 -20.38
CA ASP A 227 3.40 5.85 -21.60
C ASP A 227 2.43 6.02 -22.77
N GLU A 228 1.13 5.89 -22.52
CA GLU A 228 0.08 6.17 -23.51
C GLU A 228 0.23 7.56 -24.15
N VAL A 229 0.52 8.60 -23.37
CA VAL A 229 0.74 9.96 -23.89
C VAL A 229 2.05 10.06 -24.67
N ILE A 230 3.11 9.42 -24.19
CA ILE A 230 4.44 9.49 -24.79
C ILE A 230 4.49 8.75 -26.14
N VAL A 231 3.79 7.62 -26.24
CA VAL A 231 3.80 6.73 -27.43
C VAL A 231 2.80 7.21 -28.48
N THR A 232 1.75 7.96 -28.12
CA THR A 232 0.78 8.48 -29.10
C THR A 232 1.49 9.35 -30.14
N GLU A 233 1.48 8.93 -31.39
CA GLU A 233 2.00 9.67 -32.54
C GLU A 233 0.98 10.75 -32.95
N SER A 234 1.50 11.94 -33.22
CA SER A 234 0.72 13.08 -33.75
C SER A 234 0.77 13.10 -35.25
#